data_94fd88b2fc0ec0e657a1ebd6d9527177
#
_entry.id   94fd88b2fc0ec0e657a1ebd6d9527177
#
_cell.length_a   1.000
_cell.length_b   1.000
_cell.length_c   1.000
_cell.angle_alpha   90.00
_cell.angle_beta   90.00
_cell.angle_gamma   90.00
#
_symmetry.space_group_name_H-M   'P 1'
#
loop_
_entity.id
_entity.type
_entity.pdbx_description
1 polymer ?
#
loop_
_entity_poly.entity_id
_entity_poly.type
_entity_poly.pdbx_seq_one_letter_code
_entity_poly.pdbx_strand_id
1 'polypeptide(L)'
;MRFSQVKVGVIAALLSVSSFAAQEFLNVSYDPTRELYTDFNKQFGAYWKQRTGQEIDFKQSHGGSGKQARAVIDGLNADAVTLALAADIDEIAENAKLLPADWQKKLPQNATPYTSTIVFLVRKDNPKQIKDWGDLVKPGVEIITPNPKTSGGARWNYL
;
A
#
# COMPACT_ATOMS: atom_id res chain seq x y z
N MET A 1 76.66 -27.68 5.83
CA MET A 1 75.54 -27.12 6.56
C MET A 1 74.56 -26.46 5.55
N ARG A 2 73.43 -27.10 5.32
CA ARG A 2 72.40 -26.57 4.41
C ARG A 2 71.26 -25.98 5.27
N PHE A 3 71.09 -24.64 5.19
CA PHE A 3 69.95 -23.96 5.83
C PHE A 3 68.73 -24.08 4.93
N SER A 4 67.71 -24.79 5.43
CA SER A 4 66.39 -24.89 4.81
C SER A 4 65.58 -23.63 5.11
N GLN A 5 65.20 -22.88 4.07
CA GLN A 5 64.35 -21.71 4.16
C GLN A 5 62.88 -22.16 4.21
N VAL A 6 62.23 -21.99 5.38
CA VAL A 6 60.81 -22.20 5.54
C VAL A 6 60.09 -20.95 5.04
N LYS A 7 59.37 -21.06 3.91
CA LYS A 7 58.51 -20.01 3.41
C LYS A 7 57.16 -20.08 4.15
N VAL A 8 56.93 -19.14 5.03
CA VAL A 8 55.61 -18.96 5.67
C VAL A 8 54.70 -18.22 4.68
N GLY A 9 53.77 -18.93 4.09
CA GLY A 9 52.69 -18.35 3.25
C GLY A 9 51.59 -17.76 4.13
N VAL A 10 51.45 -16.44 4.12
CA VAL A 10 50.31 -15.74 4.73
C VAL A 10 49.12 -15.87 3.79
N ILE A 11 48.15 -16.72 4.14
CA ILE A 11 46.86 -16.80 3.47
C ILE A 11 46.00 -15.64 4.00
N ALA A 12 45.89 -14.55 3.24
CA ALA A 12 44.94 -13.49 3.50
C ALA A 12 43.52 -13.99 3.11
N ALA A 13 42.71 -14.36 4.10
CA ALA A 13 41.30 -14.66 3.92
C ALA A 13 40.60 -13.33 3.62
N LEU A 14 40.27 -13.10 2.35
CA LEU A 14 39.37 -12.01 1.92
C LEU A 14 37.94 -12.34 2.40
N LEU A 15 37.55 -11.76 3.53
CA LEU A 15 36.16 -11.71 3.97
C LEU A 15 35.41 -10.80 2.99
N SER A 16 34.73 -11.40 2.02
CA SER A 16 33.81 -10.71 1.15
C SER A 16 32.61 -10.27 2.00
N VAL A 17 32.61 -9.01 2.45
CA VAL A 17 31.43 -8.39 3.05
C VAL A 17 30.45 -8.15 1.90
N SER A 18 29.51 -9.06 1.72
CA SER A 18 28.39 -8.85 0.80
C SER A 18 27.57 -7.68 1.35
N SER A 19 27.78 -6.49 0.79
CA SER A 19 26.91 -5.35 1.03
C SER A 19 25.57 -5.69 0.36
N PHE A 20 24.59 -6.13 1.15
CA PHE A 20 23.23 -6.24 0.67
C PHE A 20 22.70 -4.83 0.46
N ALA A 21 22.50 -4.44 -0.80
CA ALA A 21 21.74 -3.24 -1.12
C ALA A 21 20.34 -3.39 -0.50
N ALA A 22 19.79 -2.31 0.05
CA ALA A 22 18.43 -2.31 0.58
C ALA A 22 17.46 -2.74 -0.53
N GLN A 23 16.59 -3.67 -0.23
CA GLN A 23 15.55 -4.10 -1.17
C GLN A 23 14.49 -3.00 -1.26
N GLU A 24 14.22 -2.51 -2.47
CA GLU A 24 13.11 -1.58 -2.68
C GLU A 24 11.78 -2.31 -2.56
N PHE A 25 10.80 -1.67 -1.92
CA PHE A 25 9.45 -2.17 -1.73
C PHE A 25 8.44 -1.05 -1.98
N LEU A 26 7.65 -1.15 -3.05
CA LEU A 26 6.64 -0.17 -3.39
C LEU A 26 5.27 -0.55 -2.82
N ASN A 27 4.82 0.24 -1.84
CA ASN A 27 3.48 0.14 -1.26
C ASN A 27 2.54 1.14 -1.95
N VAL A 28 1.54 0.62 -2.65
CA VAL A 28 0.50 1.40 -3.33
C VAL A 28 -0.77 1.35 -2.51
N SER A 29 -1.33 2.51 -2.12
CA SER A 29 -2.51 2.51 -1.26
C SER A 29 -3.53 3.59 -1.61
N TYR A 30 -4.75 3.40 -1.11
CA TYR A 30 -5.80 4.39 -1.14
C TYR A 30 -5.44 5.60 -0.24
N ASP A 31 -5.67 6.80 -0.73
CA ASP A 31 -5.17 8.06 -0.16
C ASP A 31 -5.44 8.27 1.35
N PRO A 32 -6.61 7.92 1.93
CA PRO A 32 -6.87 8.08 3.37
C PRO A 32 -5.96 7.27 4.28
N THR A 33 -5.22 6.31 3.75
CA THR A 33 -4.33 5.42 4.53
C THR A 33 -2.85 5.83 4.46
N ARG A 34 -2.57 7.03 3.99
CA ARG A 34 -1.22 7.57 3.84
C ARG A 34 -0.42 7.54 5.14
N GLU A 35 -0.98 8.09 6.20
CA GLU A 35 -0.32 8.14 7.52
C GLU A 35 -0.16 6.74 8.12
N LEU A 36 -1.20 5.91 8.00
CA LEU A 36 -1.15 4.52 8.45
C LEU A 36 0.05 3.78 7.84
N TYR A 37 0.21 3.86 6.52
CA TYR A 37 1.31 3.15 5.86
C TYR A 37 2.67 3.80 6.06
N THR A 38 2.75 5.10 6.28
CA THR A 38 3.99 5.75 6.71
C THR A 38 4.49 5.16 8.03
N ASP A 39 3.61 5.05 9.03
CA ASP A 39 3.95 4.50 10.33
C ASP A 39 4.19 2.98 10.28
N PHE A 40 3.33 2.26 9.57
CA PHE A 40 3.45 0.81 9.41
C PHE A 40 4.78 0.43 8.74
N ASN A 41 5.13 1.05 7.61
CA ASN A 41 6.35 0.74 6.87
C ASN A 41 7.60 1.03 7.72
N LYS A 42 7.59 2.11 8.50
CA LYS A 42 8.68 2.43 9.44
C LYS A 42 8.85 1.33 10.50
N GLN A 43 7.75 0.90 11.12
CA GLN A 43 7.79 -0.13 12.17
C GLN A 43 8.15 -1.49 11.59
N PHE A 44 7.57 -1.85 10.46
CA PHE A 44 7.87 -3.10 9.79
C PHE A 44 9.32 -3.16 9.33
N GLY A 45 9.86 -2.08 8.78
CA GLY A 45 11.26 -2.02 8.37
C GLY A 45 12.23 -2.25 9.54
N ALA A 46 11.95 -1.65 10.70
CA ALA A 46 12.74 -1.87 11.91
C ALA A 46 12.65 -3.34 12.39
N TYR A 47 11.45 -3.89 12.41
CA TYR A 47 11.21 -5.30 12.76
C TYR A 47 11.92 -6.26 11.80
N TRP A 48 11.82 -6.01 10.49
CA TRP A 48 12.45 -6.84 9.47
C TRP A 48 13.96 -6.83 9.57
N LYS A 49 14.55 -5.63 9.71
CA LYS A 49 15.99 -5.47 9.92
C LYS A 49 16.48 -6.22 11.17
N GLN A 50 15.76 -6.10 12.28
CA GLN A 50 16.10 -6.81 13.52
C GLN A 50 16.07 -8.34 13.32
N ARG A 51 15.09 -8.84 12.56
CA ARG A 51 14.85 -10.28 12.40
C ARG A 51 15.75 -10.92 11.34
N THR A 52 16.08 -10.21 10.28
CA THR A 52 16.77 -10.77 9.10
C THR A 52 18.13 -10.17 8.83
N GLY A 53 18.44 -9.01 9.43
CA GLY A 53 19.63 -8.20 9.08
C GLY A 53 19.48 -7.40 7.77
N GLN A 54 18.35 -7.55 7.05
CA GLN A 54 18.12 -6.88 5.77
C GLN A 54 17.40 -5.55 5.95
N GLU A 55 17.78 -4.55 5.17
CA GLU A 55 17.08 -3.27 5.08
C GLU A 55 16.09 -3.27 3.91
N ILE A 56 14.95 -2.60 4.11
CA ILE A 56 13.96 -2.36 3.06
C ILE A 56 13.87 -0.84 2.84
N ASP A 57 13.99 -0.42 1.57
CA ASP A 57 13.73 0.95 1.14
C ASP A 57 12.27 1.07 0.69
N PHE A 58 11.41 1.55 1.59
CA PHE A 58 9.98 1.70 1.31
C PHE A 58 9.71 2.90 0.42
N LYS A 59 9.17 2.63 -0.76
CA LYS A 59 8.52 3.62 -1.61
C LYS A 59 7.02 3.57 -1.40
N GLN A 60 6.35 4.71 -1.58
CA GLN A 60 4.90 4.81 -1.37
C GLN A 60 4.25 5.58 -2.51
N SER A 61 3.10 5.07 -2.97
CA SER A 61 2.20 5.77 -3.88
C SER A 61 0.79 5.80 -3.30
N HIS A 62 0.25 7.00 -3.11
CA HIS A 62 -1.08 7.19 -2.53
C HIS A 62 -1.96 7.99 -3.49
N GLY A 63 -3.23 7.63 -3.56
CA GLY A 63 -4.18 8.32 -4.43
C GLY A 63 -5.58 7.74 -4.38
N GLY A 64 -6.44 8.21 -5.26
CA GLY A 64 -7.77 7.63 -5.44
C GLY A 64 -7.67 6.15 -5.82
N SER A 65 -8.54 5.31 -5.23
CA SER A 65 -8.44 3.86 -5.34
C SER A 65 -8.40 3.34 -6.78
N GLY A 66 -9.38 3.75 -7.61
CA GLY A 66 -9.40 3.36 -9.03
C GLY A 66 -8.24 3.96 -9.84
N LYS A 67 -7.71 5.13 -9.45
CA LYS A 67 -6.51 5.70 -10.07
C LYS A 67 -5.29 4.84 -9.79
N GLN A 68 -5.14 4.34 -8.56
CA GLN A 68 -4.03 3.48 -8.17
C GLN A 68 -4.15 2.10 -8.84
N ALA A 69 -5.36 1.52 -8.89
CA ALA A 69 -5.58 0.27 -9.63
C ALA A 69 -5.15 0.41 -11.10
N ARG A 70 -5.56 1.48 -11.76
CA ARG A 70 -5.16 1.76 -13.14
C ARG A 70 -3.66 1.91 -13.31
N ALA A 71 -2.98 2.64 -12.40
CA ALA A 71 -1.53 2.79 -12.48
C ALA A 71 -0.81 1.44 -12.43
N VAL A 72 -1.28 0.52 -11.58
CA VAL A 72 -0.72 -0.85 -11.50
C VAL A 72 -1.00 -1.64 -12.79
N ILE A 73 -2.22 -1.55 -13.32
CA ILE A 73 -2.58 -2.19 -14.60
C ILE A 73 -1.70 -1.65 -15.74
N ASP A 74 -1.42 -0.36 -15.74
CA ASP A 74 -0.61 0.33 -16.76
C ASP A 74 0.90 0.15 -16.55
N GLY A 75 1.33 -0.64 -15.55
CA GLY A 75 2.72 -1.07 -15.37
C GLY A 75 3.46 -0.50 -14.17
N LEU A 76 2.78 0.17 -13.22
CA LEU A 76 3.42 0.52 -11.95
C LEU A 76 3.75 -0.76 -11.18
N ASN A 77 5.03 -1.04 -11.01
CA ASN A 77 5.51 -2.26 -10.38
C ASN A 77 5.36 -2.20 -8.85
N ALA A 78 4.17 -2.50 -8.35
CA ALA A 78 3.83 -2.49 -6.93
C ALA A 78 4.10 -3.86 -6.28
N ASP A 79 4.75 -3.86 -5.11
CA ASP A 79 4.93 -5.06 -4.29
C ASP A 79 3.71 -5.35 -3.41
N ALA A 80 3.02 -4.29 -2.97
CA ALA A 80 1.77 -4.41 -2.24
C ALA A 80 0.76 -3.35 -2.70
N VAL A 81 -0.52 -3.73 -2.75
CA VAL A 81 -1.62 -2.82 -3.04
C VAL A 81 -2.70 -2.95 -1.97
N THR A 82 -3.20 -1.81 -1.47
CA THR A 82 -4.32 -1.76 -0.53
C THR A 82 -5.29 -0.68 -0.97
N LEU A 83 -6.41 -1.11 -1.52
CA LEU A 83 -7.38 -0.24 -2.18
C LEU A 83 -8.73 -0.23 -1.45
N ALA A 84 -9.62 0.68 -1.84
CA ALA A 84 -10.87 0.91 -1.13
C ALA A 84 -11.91 -0.21 -1.34
N LEU A 85 -11.89 -0.85 -2.51
CA LEU A 85 -12.89 -1.85 -2.90
C LEU A 85 -12.21 -3.11 -3.45
N ALA A 86 -12.83 -4.27 -3.19
CA ALA A 86 -12.42 -5.53 -3.80
C ALA A 86 -12.40 -5.43 -5.34
N ALA A 87 -13.39 -4.76 -5.93
CA ALA A 87 -13.47 -4.55 -7.37
C ALA A 87 -12.22 -3.88 -7.99
N ASP A 88 -11.53 -3.00 -7.25
CA ASP A 88 -10.27 -2.40 -7.72
C ASP A 88 -9.14 -3.43 -7.81
N ILE A 89 -9.12 -4.39 -6.90
CA ILE A 89 -8.15 -5.49 -6.91
C ILE A 89 -8.54 -6.54 -7.97
N ASP A 90 -9.84 -6.79 -8.15
CA ASP A 90 -10.35 -7.67 -9.20
C ASP A 90 -9.95 -7.14 -10.59
N GLU A 91 -10.05 -5.82 -10.84
CA GLU A 91 -9.58 -5.20 -12.07
C GLU A 91 -8.08 -5.45 -12.33
N ILE A 92 -7.24 -5.39 -11.30
CA ILE A 92 -5.80 -5.72 -11.43
C ILE A 92 -5.62 -7.20 -11.75
N ALA A 93 -6.34 -8.09 -11.05
CA ALA A 93 -6.26 -9.53 -11.29
C ALA A 93 -6.70 -9.90 -12.71
N GLU A 94 -7.79 -9.31 -13.20
CA GLU A 94 -8.37 -9.62 -14.49
C GLU A 94 -7.60 -9.03 -15.67
N ASN A 95 -7.20 -7.77 -15.57
CA ASN A 95 -6.59 -7.04 -16.69
C ASN A 95 -5.07 -7.19 -16.77
N ALA A 96 -4.38 -7.16 -15.61
CA ALA A 96 -2.92 -7.25 -15.57
C ALA A 96 -2.41 -8.68 -15.27
N LYS A 97 -3.26 -9.59 -14.79
CA LYS A 97 -2.89 -10.97 -14.41
C LYS A 97 -1.80 -11.04 -13.33
N LEU A 98 -1.65 -9.99 -12.53
CA LEU A 98 -0.65 -9.90 -11.46
C LEU A 98 -1.06 -10.66 -10.19
N LEU A 99 -2.34 -10.98 -10.04
CA LEU A 99 -2.91 -11.68 -8.90
C LEU A 99 -3.78 -12.84 -9.37
N PRO A 100 -3.89 -13.93 -8.61
CA PRO A 100 -4.85 -14.98 -8.91
C PRO A 100 -6.29 -14.48 -8.65
N ALA A 101 -7.27 -15.05 -9.34
CA ALA A 101 -8.69 -14.68 -9.17
C ALA A 101 -9.21 -14.93 -7.74
N ASP A 102 -8.59 -15.85 -7.00
CA ASP A 102 -8.91 -16.15 -5.61
C ASP A 102 -8.06 -15.40 -4.58
N TRP A 103 -7.52 -14.23 -4.93
CA TRP A 103 -6.62 -13.42 -4.11
C TRP A 103 -7.15 -13.16 -2.69
N GLN A 104 -8.46 -12.99 -2.52
CA GLN A 104 -9.09 -12.78 -1.22
C GLN A 104 -8.84 -13.94 -0.24
N LYS A 105 -8.62 -15.16 -0.74
CA LYS A 105 -8.34 -16.34 0.09
C LYS A 105 -6.88 -16.43 0.55
N LYS A 106 -5.99 -15.58 0.02
CA LYS A 106 -4.55 -15.66 0.30
C LYS A 106 -4.17 -15.06 1.65
N LEU A 107 -5.00 -14.17 2.20
CA LEU A 107 -4.77 -13.51 3.48
C LEU A 107 -6.00 -13.64 4.40
N PRO A 108 -5.83 -13.51 5.71
CA PRO A 108 -6.94 -13.53 6.66
C PRO A 108 -8.01 -12.47 6.34
N GLN A 109 -9.23 -12.72 6.79
CA GLN A 109 -10.36 -11.77 6.66
C GLN A 109 -10.61 -11.31 5.21
N ASN A 110 -10.51 -12.23 4.25
CA ASN A 110 -10.64 -11.92 2.82
C ASN A 110 -9.68 -10.83 2.33
N ALA A 111 -8.44 -10.84 2.84
CA ALA A 111 -7.42 -9.86 2.54
C ALA A 111 -7.83 -8.41 2.88
N THR A 112 -8.65 -8.23 3.93
CA THR A 112 -9.13 -6.92 4.39
C THR A 112 -8.40 -6.51 5.67
N PRO A 113 -7.37 -5.64 5.59
CA PRO A 113 -6.55 -5.27 6.75
C PRO A 113 -7.27 -4.30 7.71
N TYR A 114 -8.26 -3.56 7.25
CA TYR A 114 -9.07 -2.62 8.02
C TYR A 114 -10.43 -2.39 7.37
N THR A 115 -11.35 -1.75 8.09
CA THR A 115 -12.65 -1.31 7.59
C THR A 115 -12.82 0.19 7.78
N SER A 116 -13.73 0.79 7.03
CA SER A 116 -14.05 2.21 7.11
C SER A 116 -15.56 2.41 6.89
N THR A 117 -16.01 3.66 6.99
CA THR A 117 -17.39 4.05 6.74
C THR A 117 -17.46 5.39 6.03
N ILE A 118 -18.59 5.68 5.42
CA ILE A 118 -18.90 6.99 4.86
C ILE A 118 -19.53 7.86 5.94
N VAL A 119 -19.11 9.12 5.98
CA VAL A 119 -19.66 10.13 6.88
C VAL A 119 -20.00 11.40 6.09
N PHE A 120 -20.99 12.15 6.58
CA PHE A 120 -21.29 13.46 6.03
C PHE A 120 -20.41 14.52 6.68
N LEU A 121 -19.59 15.20 5.87
CA LEU A 121 -18.91 16.40 6.30
C LEU A 121 -19.83 17.60 6.07
N VAL A 122 -20.29 18.21 7.15
CA VAL A 122 -21.21 19.34 7.11
C VAL A 122 -20.53 20.62 7.61
N ARG A 123 -21.09 21.78 7.28
CA ARG A 123 -20.63 23.06 7.83
C ARG A 123 -20.75 23.05 9.34
N LYS A 124 -19.97 23.88 10.01
CA LYS A 124 -20.05 24.08 11.46
C LYS A 124 -21.50 24.30 11.88
N ASP A 125 -21.89 23.68 13.00
CA ASP A 125 -23.24 23.70 13.57
C ASP A 125 -24.34 23.11 12.69
N ASN A 126 -23.99 22.47 11.58
CA ASN A 126 -24.91 21.77 10.68
C ASN A 126 -26.19 22.57 10.34
N PRO A 127 -26.08 23.74 9.72
CA PRO A 127 -27.21 24.67 9.53
C PRO A 127 -28.35 24.12 8.66
N LYS A 128 -28.07 23.10 7.84
CA LYS A 128 -29.06 22.39 7.01
C LYS A 128 -29.66 21.16 7.71
N GLN A 129 -29.20 20.87 8.94
CA GLN A 129 -29.65 19.72 9.73
C GLN A 129 -29.57 18.39 8.98
N ILE A 130 -28.46 18.18 8.25
CA ILE A 130 -28.19 16.92 7.54
C ILE A 130 -27.84 15.84 8.56
N LYS A 131 -28.65 14.79 8.64
CA LYS A 131 -28.47 13.67 9.58
C LYS A 131 -28.48 12.32 8.87
N ASP A 132 -29.09 12.24 7.72
CA ASP A 132 -29.26 10.99 6.97
C ASP A 132 -29.25 11.27 5.45
N TRP A 133 -29.10 10.21 4.68
CA TRP A 133 -29.11 10.23 3.21
C TRP A 133 -30.31 10.95 2.62
N GLY A 134 -31.50 10.74 3.20
CA GLY A 134 -32.74 11.42 2.78
C GLY A 134 -32.69 12.94 2.92
N ASP A 135 -31.83 13.49 3.75
CA ASP A 135 -31.68 14.94 3.90
C ASP A 135 -30.92 15.57 2.73
N LEU A 136 -30.15 14.77 2.01
CA LEU A 136 -29.33 15.26 0.90
C LEU A 136 -30.16 15.70 -0.32
N VAL A 137 -31.38 15.18 -0.47
CA VAL A 137 -32.29 15.51 -1.59
C VAL A 137 -33.24 16.66 -1.27
N LYS A 138 -33.15 17.27 -0.09
CA LYS A 138 -34.01 18.40 0.31
C LYS A 138 -33.68 19.65 -0.53
N PRO A 139 -34.69 20.50 -0.82
CA PRO A 139 -34.46 21.74 -1.53
C PRO A 139 -33.41 22.63 -0.88
N GLY A 140 -32.51 23.18 -1.70
CA GLY A 140 -31.43 24.06 -1.26
C GLY A 140 -30.26 23.35 -0.58
N VAL A 141 -30.18 22.01 -0.59
CA VAL A 141 -28.99 21.26 -0.22
C VAL A 141 -28.10 21.07 -1.45
N GLU A 142 -26.87 21.49 -1.32
CA GLU A 142 -25.82 21.28 -2.34
C GLU A 142 -24.84 20.24 -1.82
N ILE A 143 -24.44 19.30 -2.68
CA ILE A 143 -23.57 18.17 -2.34
C ILE A 143 -22.31 18.25 -3.16
N ILE A 144 -21.16 18.03 -2.49
CA ILE A 144 -19.87 17.81 -3.15
C ILE A 144 -19.48 16.35 -2.89
N THR A 145 -19.29 15.60 -3.96
CA THR A 145 -18.80 14.22 -3.90
C THR A 145 -17.62 14.06 -4.85
N PRO A 146 -16.63 13.23 -4.53
CA PRO A 146 -15.53 12.95 -5.44
C PRO A 146 -15.99 12.18 -6.68
N ASN A 147 -15.12 12.12 -7.70
CA ASN A 147 -15.44 11.44 -8.95
C ASN A 147 -15.39 9.91 -8.77
N PRO A 148 -16.47 9.15 -9.05
CA PRO A 148 -16.50 7.70 -8.88
C PRO A 148 -15.56 6.93 -9.83
N LYS A 149 -15.09 7.55 -10.91
CA LYS A 149 -14.09 6.93 -11.80
C LYS A 149 -12.70 6.82 -11.16
N THR A 150 -12.42 7.61 -10.13
CA THR A 150 -11.08 7.67 -9.50
C THR A 150 -11.09 7.39 -8.02
N SER A 151 -12.21 7.66 -7.33
CA SER A 151 -12.34 7.57 -5.89
C SER A 151 -13.19 6.38 -5.46
N GLY A 152 -12.62 5.53 -4.58
CA GLY A 152 -13.36 4.46 -3.93
C GLY A 152 -14.47 4.98 -3.03
N GLY A 153 -14.22 6.07 -2.27
CA GLY A 153 -15.24 6.71 -1.42
C GLY A 153 -16.44 7.21 -2.22
N ALA A 154 -16.23 7.75 -3.43
CA ALA A 154 -17.34 8.13 -4.30
C ALA A 154 -18.17 6.91 -4.76
N ARG A 155 -17.53 5.77 -5.02
CA ARG A 155 -18.23 4.54 -5.40
C ARG A 155 -19.05 3.96 -4.24
N TRP A 156 -18.55 4.09 -3.01
CA TRP A 156 -19.33 3.71 -1.83
C TRP A 156 -20.61 4.54 -1.64
N ASN A 157 -20.64 5.78 -2.12
CA ASN A 157 -21.87 6.59 -2.11
C ASN A 157 -22.90 6.10 -3.15
N TYR A 158 -22.50 5.22 -4.05
CA TYR A 158 -23.30 4.72 -5.16
C TYR A 158 -23.92 3.34 -4.88
N LEU A 159 -23.36 2.62 -3.91
CA LEU A 159 -23.78 1.29 -3.48
C LEU A 159 -24.76 1.37 -2.30
#